data_6eed1b0933388bd0123e32fb23ba0cc7
#
_entry.id   6eed1b0933388bd0123e32fb23ba0cc7
#
_cell.length_a   1.000
_cell.length_b   1.000
_cell.length_c   1.000
_cell.angle_alpha   90.00
_cell.angle_beta   90.00
_cell.angle_gamma   90.00
#
_symmetry.space_group_name_H-M   'P 1'
#
loop_
_entity.id
_entity.type
_entity.pdbx_description
1 polymer ?
#
loop_
_entity_poly.entity_id
_entity_poly.type
_entity_poly.pdbx_seq_one_letter_code
_entity_poly.pdbx_strand_id
1 'polypeptide(L)'
;MKYVLSALALFLAILTVQCQQQTAKKKVTVSSFEIPESNEVAYFASGCFWCVEGVYEEVHGVTDVVSGYAGGTVANPSYYDHGNHAETVAVIYNPSEVSYADLLQVFFDITNPFTFGQAPDFGKSYRSIVFPKNNAQMELVNTHLDELKGHKIEVLLSKKPPFTLAEEYHQNYVARLLNGENVVNKSYGYNVSLPRRKEFIDKTKVRLKQVN
;
A
#
# COMPACT_ATOMS: atom_id res chain seq x y z
N MET A 1 55.46 -30.95 -8.56
CA MET A 1 54.80 -30.14 -7.51
C MET A 1 54.39 -28.73 -7.96
N LYS A 2 54.99 -28.07 -8.92
CA LYS A 2 54.64 -26.69 -9.35
C LYS A 2 53.31 -26.57 -10.14
N TYR A 3 52.86 -27.61 -10.82
CA TYR A 3 51.62 -27.57 -11.65
C TYR A 3 50.34 -27.90 -10.88
N VAL A 4 50.41 -28.52 -9.72
CA VAL A 4 49.24 -28.85 -8.88
C VAL A 4 48.72 -27.61 -8.12
N LEU A 5 49.64 -26.73 -7.73
CA LEU A 5 49.28 -25.46 -7.07
C LEU A 5 48.58 -24.45 -8.01
N SER A 6 48.94 -24.44 -9.30
CA SER A 6 48.30 -23.56 -10.29
C SER A 6 46.89 -23.99 -10.65
N ALA A 7 46.58 -25.30 -10.66
CA ALA A 7 45.25 -25.81 -10.94
C ALA A 7 44.28 -25.53 -9.78
N LEU A 8 44.74 -25.60 -8.54
CA LEU A 8 43.93 -25.32 -7.36
C LEU A 8 43.57 -23.83 -7.23
N ALA A 9 44.51 -22.94 -7.60
CA ALA A 9 44.26 -21.49 -7.59
C ALA A 9 43.24 -21.07 -8.67
N LEU A 10 43.29 -21.74 -9.85
CA LEU A 10 42.29 -21.47 -10.92
C LEU A 10 40.89 -21.97 -10.54
N PHE A 11 40.81 -23.11 -9.84
CA PHE A 11 39.49 -23.65 -9.38
C PHE A 11 38.84 -22.80 -8.28
N LEU A 12 39.63 -22.24 -7.35
CA LEU A 12 39.12 -21.30 -6.36
C LEU A 12 38.64 -19.97 -6.98
N ALA A 13 39.33 -19.48 -8.03
CA ALA A 13 38.93 -18.26 -8.72
C ALA A 13 37.59 -18.42 -9.49
N ILE A 14 37.30 -19.61 -10.02
CA ILE A 14 36.06 -19.91 -10.73
C ILE A 14 34.91 -20.02 -9.75
N LEU A 15 35.09 -20.55 -8.53
CA LEU A 15 34.08 -20.65 -7.49
C LEU A 15 33.68 -19.28 -6.91
N THR A 16 34.59 -18.32 -6.86
CA THR A 16 34.27 -16.95 -6.36
C THR A 16 33.50 -16.09 -7.38
N VAL A 17 33.66 -16.38 -8.69
CA VAL A 17 32.90 -15.65 -9.73
C VAL A 17 31.48 -16.15 -9.87
N GLN A 18 31.17 -17.40 -9.52
CA GLN A 18 29.80 -17.93 -9.56
C GLN A 18 28.90 -17.48 -8.41
N CYS A 19 29.44 -16.88 -7.34
CA CYS A 19 28.65 -16.40 -6.20
C CYS A 19 28.20 -14.93 -6.35
N GLN A 20 28.51 -14.22 -7.44
CA GLN A 20 28.15 -12.81 -7.67
C GLN A 20 27.14 -12.57 -8.78
N GLN A 21 26.49 -13.61 -9.31
CA GLN A 21 25.27 -13.43 -10.09
C GLN A 21 24.04 -13.45 -9.18
N GLN A 22 24.01 -12.55 -8.20
CA GLN A 22 22.71 -12.07 -7.70
C GLN A 22 22.08 -11.29 -8.85
N THR A 23 21.13 -11.93 -9.52
CA THR A 23 20.26 -11.29 -10.50
C THR A 23 19.69 -10.04 -9.89
N ALA A 24 20.14 -8.88 -10.36
CA ALA A 24 19.48 -7.61 -10.04
C ALA A 24 18.02 -7.74 -10.51
N LYS A 25 17.09 -7.90 -9.57
CA LYS A 25 15.66 -7.99 -9.87
C LYS A 25 15.30 -6.71 -10.60
N LYS A 26 14.74 -6.84 -11.79
CA LYS A 26 14.31 -5.72 -12.61
C LYS A 26 13.21 -4.98 -11.85
N LYS A 27 13.44 -3.73 -11.52
CA LYS A 27 12.45 -2.85 -10.88
C LYS A 27 11.60 -2.19 -11.95
N VAL A 28 10.29 -2.17 -11.74
CA VAL A 28 9.32 -1.47 -12.59
C VAL A 28 8.92 -0.19 -11.86
N THR A 29 9.08 0.95 -12.50
CA THR A 29 8.69 2.25 -11.93
C THR A 29 7.26 2.59 -12.30
N VAL A 30 6.42 2.90 -11.33
CA VAL A 30 5.07 3.42 -11.54
C VAL A 30 5.04 4.86 -11.03
N SER A 31 4.94 5.79 -11.96
CA SER A 31 4.90 7.25 -11.74
C SER A 31 6.11 7.83 -11.01
N SER A 32 6.41 7.45 -9.78
CA SER A 32 7.51 8.00 -8.98
C SER A 32 7.96 7.08 -7.84
N PHE A 33 7.46 5.84 -7.77
CA PHE A 33 7.94 4.83 -6.83
C PHE A 33 8.26 3.52 -7.55
N GLU A 34 9.20 2.75 -7.01
CA GLU A 34 9.70 1.52 -7.62
C GLU A 34 8.95 0.31 -7.09
N ILE A 35 8.49 -0.55 -8.01
CA ILE A 35 7.83 -1.82 -7.66
C ILE A 35 8.82 -2.95 -7.99
N PRO A 36 9.19 -3.81 -7.02
CA PRO A 36 9.94 -5.03 -7.31
C PRO A 36 9.21 -5.91 -8.33
N GLU A 37 9.93 -6.58 -9.22
CA GLU A 37 9.35 -7.40 -10.30
C GLU A 37 8.41 -8.52 -9.79
N SER A 38 8.66 -9.01 -8.57
CA SER A 38 7.85 -10.03 -7.90
C SER A 38 6.59 -9.49 -7.24
N ASN A 39 6.40 -8.17 -7.21
CA ASN A 39 5.33 -7.52 -6.47
C ASN A 39 4.24 -6.99 -7.39
N GLU A 40 3.05 -6.88 -6.84
CA GLU A 40 1.90 -6.23 -7.44
C GLU A 40 1.52 -4.97 -6.67
N VAL A 41 0.63 -4.15 -7.25
CA VAL A 41 0.07 -2.96 -6.60
C VAL A 41 -1.44 -3.04 -6.59
N ALA A 42 -2.03 -2.73 -5.44
CA ALA A 42 -3.47 -2.48 -5.28
C ALA A 42 -3.68 -1.04 -4.80
N TYR A 43 -4.80 -0.43 -5.17
CA TYR A 43 -5.13 0.94 -4.80
C TYR A 43 -6.43 0.99 -4.03
N PHE A 44 -6.41 1.72 -2.89
CA PHE A 44 -7.57 1.86 -2.00
C PHE A 44 -7.66 3.28 -1.45
N ALA A 45 -8.87 3.81 -1.38
CA ALA A 45 -9.19 5.05 -0.69
C ALA A 45 -10.22 4.77 0.42
N SER A 46 -9.91 5.11 1.66
CA SER A 46 -10.79 4.88 2.83
C SER A 46 -10.56 5.94 3.91
N GLY A 47 -10.93 7.18 3.60
CA GLY A 47 -10.70 8.32 4.49
C GLY A 47 -9.26 8.83 4.44
N CYS A 48 -8.76 9.34 5.55
CA CYS A 48 -7.41 9.89 5.65
C CYS A 48 -6.34 8.85 5.31
N PHE A 49 -5.49 9.14 4.31
CA PHE A 49 -4.44 8.22 3.84
C PHE A 49 -3.39 7.91 4.90
N TRP A 50 -3.09 8.79 5.88
CA TRP A 50 -2.19 8.46 6.99
C TRP A 50 -2.70 7.27 7.81
N CYS A 51 -4.02 7.20 8.02
CA CYS A 51 -4.63 6.08 8.74
C CYS A 51 -4.58 4.79 7.92
N VAL A 52 -4.89 4.91 6.63
CA VAL A 52 -4.96 3.77 5.71
C VAL A 52 -3.57 3.20 5.46
N GLU A 53 -2.56 4.07 5.21
CA GLU A 53 -1.15 3.71 5.09
C GLU A 53 -0.69 2.91 6.31
N GLY A 54 -0.84 3.49 7.53
CA GLY A 54 -0.39 2.84 8.76
C GLY A 54 -1.10 1.53 9.10
N VAL A 55 -2.28 1.26 8.53
CA VAL A 55 -2.96 -0.03 8.65
C VAL A 55 -2.36 -1.05 7.68
N TYR A 56 -2.21 -0.71 6.39
CA TYR A 56 -1.68 -1.64 5.40
C TYR A 56 -0.21 -1.99 5.65
N GLU A 57 0.56 -1.07 6.24
CA GLU A 57 1.95 -1.34 6.67
C GLU A 57 2.07 -2.52 7.65
N GLU A 58 1.01 -2.83 8.42
CA GLU A 58 0.99 -3.97 9.35
C GLU A 58 0.74 -5.32 8.68
N VAL A 59 0.22 -5.35 7.46
CA VAL A 59 -0.20 -6.60 6.80
C VAL A 59 1.02 -7.38 6.33
N HIS A 60 1.08 -8.67 6.70
CA HIS A 60 2.12 -9.57 6.19
C HIS A 60 2.07 -9.67 4.67
N GLY A 61 3.21 -9.65 4.01
CA GLY A 61 3.32 -9.68 2.55
C GLY A 61 3.18 -8.32 1.87
N VAL A 62 2.72 -7.27 2.57
CA VAL A 62 2.82 -5.88 2.10
C VAL A 62 4.25 -5.42 2.28
N THR A 63 4.89 -5.00 1.19
CA THR A 63 6.31 -4.59 1.18
C THR A 63 6.49 -3.09 1.29
N ASP A 64 5.50 -2.31 0.82
CA ASP A 64 5.50 -0.85 0.91
C ASP A 64 4.08 -0.32 0.75
N VAL A 65 3.80 0.85 1.29
CA VAL A 65 2.54 1.58 1.12
C VAL A 65 2.86 3.04 0.82
N VAL A 66 2.23 3.59 -0.22
CA VAL A 66 2.53 4.94 -0.69
C VAL A 66 1.26 5.77 -0.72
N SER A 67 1.26 6.89 0.01
CA SER A 67 0.14 7.84 0.05
C SER A 67 0.10 8.73 -1.18
N GLY A 68 -1.10 9.01 -1.70
CA GLY A 68 -1.30 9.82 -2.90
C GLY A 68 -2.76 10.17 -3.16
N TYR A 69 -3.03 10.56 -4.40
CA TYR A 69 -4.33 11.05 -4.86
C TYR A 69 -4.78 10.29 -6.10
N ALA A 70 -6.02 9.78 -6.11
CA ALA A 70 -6.59 9.09 -7.27
C ALA A 70 -8.12 9.27 -7.37
N GLY A 71 -8.72 8.79 -8.46
CA GLY A 71 -10.17 8.78 -8.66
C GLY A 71 -10.77 10.12 -9.07
N GLY A 72 -9.95 11.12 -9.33
CA GLY A 72 -10.36 12.44 -9.83
C GLY A 72 -9.92 12.71 -11.26
N THR A 73 -10.12 13.96 -11.71
CA THR A 73 -9.85 14.41 -13.07
C THR A 73 -8.88 15.58 -13.16
N VAL A 74 -8.53 16.19 -12.03
CA VAL A 74 -7.61 17.33 -12.00
C VAL A 74 -6.18 16.83 -12.28
N ALA A 75 -5.46 17.53 -13.14
CA ALA A 75 -4.06 17.24 -13.42
C ALA A 75 -3.17 17.73 -12.25
N ASN A 76 -2.16 16.92 -11.89
CA ASN A 76 -1.17 17.25 -10.86
C ASN A 76 -1.80 17.67 -9.51
N PRO A 77 -2.65 16.81 -8.89
CA PRO A 77 -3.23 17.11 -7.58
C PRO A 77 -2.16 17.28 -6.51
N SER A 78 -2.44 18.14 -5.53
CA SER A 78 -1.63 18.35 -4.33
C SER A 78 -2.51 18.38 -3.08
N TYR A 79 -1.93 18.37 -1.89
CA TYR A 79 -2.70 18.38 -0.63
C TYR A 79 -3.66 19.56 -0.53
N TYR A 80 -3.25 20.74 -0.99
CA TYR A 80 -4.06 21.95 -0.93
C TYR A 80 -5.02 22.12 -2.11
N ASP A 81 -4.78 21.41 -3.22
CA ASP A 81 -5.60 21.45 -4.43
C ASP A 81 -5.56 20.08 -5.13
N HIS A 82 -6.27 19.12 -4.56
CA HIS A 82 -6.45 17.81 -5.21
C HIS A 82 -7.82 17.68 -5.90
N GLY A 83 -8.58 18.78 -5.99
CA GLY A 83 -9.81 18.89 -6.75
C GLY A 83 -10.84 17.82 -6.33
N ASN A 84 -11.17 16.93 -7.25
CA ASN A 84 -12.08 15.80 -7.02
C ASN A 84 -11.38 14.45 -6.84
N HIS A 85 -10.04 14.42 -6.60
CA HIS A 85 -9.37 13.19 -6.19
C HIS A 85 -9.72 12.82 -4.75
N ALA A 86 -9.63 11.54 -4.43
CA ALA A 86 -9.63 11.04 -3.06
C ALA A 86 -8.20 10.80 -2.57
N GLU A 87 -7.97 10.98 -1.27
CA GLU A 87 -6.79 10.45 -0.61
C GLU A 87 -6.77 8.93 -0.77
N THR A 88 -5.71 8.41 -1.35
CA THR A 88 -5.60 7.03 -1.83
C THR A 88 -4.24 6.47 -1.44
N VAL A 89 -4.17 5.20 -1.10
CA VAL A 89 -2.89 4.50 -0.94
C VAL A 89 -2.65 3.53 -2.10
N ALA A 90 -1.38 3.45 -2.53
CA ALA A 90 -0.87 2.39 -3.38
C ALA A 90 -0.20 1.35 -2.47
N VAL A 91 -0.77 0.17 -2.37
CA VAL A 91 -0.29 -0.95 -1.57
C VAL A 91 0.55 -1.86 -2.44
N ILE A 92 1.86 -1.89 -2.21
CA ILE A 92 2.81 -2.76 -2.91
C ILE A 92 2.94 -4.06 -2.10
N TYR A 93 2.67 -5.20 -2.71
CA TYR A 93 2.60 -6.47 -2.01
C TYR A 93 3.19 -7.63 -2.81
N ASN A 94 3.66 -8.66 -2.10
CA ASN A 94 4.10 -9.92 -2.67
C ASN A 94 2.88 -10.86 -2.80
N PRO A 95 2.38 -11.15 -4.03
CA PRO A 95 1.18 -11.97 -4.20
C PRO A 95 1.36 -13.45 -3.79
N SER A 96 2.59 -13.90 -3.51
CA SER A 96 2.85 -15.22 -2.94
C SER A 96 2.68 -15.28 -1.41
N GLU A 97 2.59 -14.13 -0.74
CA GLU A 97 2.50 -14.01 0.72
C GLU A 97 1.15 -13.48 1.19
N VAL A 98 0.53 -12.59 0.41
CA VAL A 98 -0.80 -12.02 0.68
C VAL A 98 -1.57 -11.88 -0.62
N SER A 99 -2.85 -12.25 -0.61
CA SER A 99 -3.70 -12.16 -1.79
C SER A 99 -4.38 -10.79 -1.90
N TYR A 100 -4.86 -10.42 -3.11
CA TYR A 100 -5.73 -9.26 -3.28
C TYR A 100 -7.00 -9.36 -2.44
N ALA A 101 -7.55 -10.58 -2.24
CA ALA A 101 -8.73 -10.80 -1.40
C ALA A 101 -8.46 -10.45 0.06
N ASP A 102 -7.26 -10.76 0.59
CA ASP A 102 -6.88 -10.37 1.95
C ASP A 102 -6.76 -8.84 2.06
N LEU A 103 -6.14 -8.18 1.07
CA LEU A 103 -6.05 -6.71 1.04
C LEU A 103 -7.43 -6.05 0.92
N LEU A 104 -8.34 -6.64 0.15
CA LEU A 104 -9.72 -6.20 0.05
C LEU A 104 -10.46 -6.38 1.37
N GLN A 105 -10.21 -7.49 2.10
CA GLN A 105 -10.76 -7.69 3.45
C GLN A 105 -10.28 -6.59 4.41
N VAL A 106 -8.99 -6.21 4.37
CA VAL A 106 -8.47 -5.07 5.15
C VAL A 106 -9.26 -3.80 4.85
N PHE A 107 -9.50 -3.50 3.55
CA PHE A 107 -10.31 -2.35 3.16
C PHE A 107 -11.69 -2.35 3.82
N PHE A 108 -12.41 -3.48 3.80
CA PHE A 108 -13.73 -3.59 4.39
C PHE A 108 -13.69 -3.56 5.92
N ASP A 109 -12.64 -4.07 6.54
CA ASP A 109 -12.46 -4.04 8.00
C ASP A 109 -12.32 -2.62 8.55
N ILE A 110 -11.71 -1.69 7.77
CA ILE A 110 -11.45 -0.31 8.19
C ILE A 110 -12.41 0.73 7.62
N THR A 111 -13.34 0.31 6.74
CA THR A 111 -14.24 1.20 6.02
C THR A 111 -15.66 1.10 6.56
N ASN A 112 -16.26 2.22 6.99
CA ASN A 112 -17.71 2.29 7.11
C ASN A 112 -18.30 2.47 5.70
N PRO A 113 -19.01 1.46 5.15
CA PRO A 113 -19.46 1.50 3.77
C PRO A 113 -20.62 2.48 3.52
N PHE A 114 -21.25 3.03 4.57
CA PHE A 114 -22.47 3.83 4.47
C PHE A 114 -22.23 5.34 4.60
N THR A 115 -20.97 5.78 4.72
CA THR A 115 -20.62 7.19 4.90
C THR A 115 -19.77 7.72 3.76
N PHE A 116 -19.86 9.03 3.48
CA PHE A 116 -18.96 9.74 2.58
C PHE A 116 -17.71 10.20 3.35
N GLY A 117 -16.76 9.30 3.52
CA GLY A 117 -15.57 9.46 4.34
C GLY A 117 -15.61 8.60 5.60
N GLN A 118 -14.56 8.69 6.40
CA GLN A 118 -14.37 7.91 7.62
C GLN A 118 -14.15 8.86 8.79
N ALA A 119 -14.93 8.74 9.86
CA ALA A 119 -14.80 9.63 11.01
C ALA A 119 -13.33 9.73 11.51
N PRO A 120 -12.84 10.96 11.84
CA PRO A 120 -13.57 12.24 11.83
C PRO A 120 -13.58 12.95 10.46
N ASP A 121 -13.02 12.34 9.39
CA ASP A 121 -12.79 12.96 8.09
C ASP A 121 -13.93 12.61 7.12
N PHE A 122 -14.67 13.63 6.68
CA PHE A 122 -15.77 13.48 5.75
C PHE A 122 -15.60 14.39 4.52
N GLY A 123 -16.26 14.01 3.43
CA GLY A 123 -16.27 14.78 2.19
C GLY A 123 -15.56 14.10 1.04
N LYS A 124 -15.45 14.84 -0.08
CA LYS A 124 -14.97 14.29 -1.37
C LYS A 124 -13.58 13.71 -1.31
N SER A 125 -12.69 14.34 -0.55
CA SER A 125 -11.29 13.90 -0.38
C SER A 125 -11.16 12.59 0.37
N TYR A 126 -12.14 12.25 1.19
CA TYR A 126 -12.11 11.11 2.11
C TYR A 126 -13.08 10.00 1.73
N ARG A 127 -13.68 10.06 0.52
CA ARG A 127 -14.62 9.04 0.06
C ARG A 127 -13.91 7.70 -0.13
N SER A 128 -14.68 6.63 0.00
CA SER A 128 -14.16 5.26 -0.13
C SER A 128 -14.23 4.80 -1.58
N ILE A 129 -13.07 4.36 -2.12
CA ILE A 129 -12.95 3.87 -3.50
C ILE A 129 -12.12 2.60 -3.52
N VAL A 130 -12.57 1.58 -4.23
CA VAL A 130 -11.77 0.42 -4.63
C VAL A 130 -11.43 0.52 -6.11
N PHE A 131 -10.18 0.21 -6.46
CA PHE A 131 -9.69 0.25 -7.85
C PHE A 131 -9.30 -1.17 -8.32
N PRO A 132 -10.27 -2.04 -8.68
CA PRO A 132 -9.94 -3.35 -9.24
C PRO A 132 -9.24 -3.19 -10.58
N LYS A 133 -8.18 -3.99 -10.83
CA LYS A 133 -7.38 -3.93 -12.06
C LYS A 133 -7.90 -4.83 -13.18
N ASN A 134 -8.81 -5.76 -12.86
CA ASN A 134 -9.38 -6.73 -13.80
C ASN A 134 -10.72 -7.28 -13.31
N ASN A 135 -11.37 -8.08 -14.14
CA ASN A 135 -12.69 -8.64 -13.84
C ASN A 135 -12.68 -9.60 -12.63
N ALA A 136 -11.61 -10.36 -12.40
CA ALA A 136 -11.52 -11.26 -11.25
C ALA A 136 -11.50 -10.44 -9.93
N GLN A 137 -10.76 -9.35 -9.86
CA GLN A 137 -10.80 -8.45 -8.72
C GLN A 137 -12.14 -7.73 -8.58
N MET A 138 -12.77 -7.33 -9.70
CA MET A 138 -14.11 -6.76 -9.70
C MET A 138 -15.15 -7.71 -9.11
N GLU A 139 -15.08 -8.99 -9.43
CA GLU A 139 -15.97 -10.01 -8.91
C GLU A 139 -15.83 -10.17 -7.39
N LEU A 140 -14.58 -10.16 -6.87
CA LEU A 140 -14.34 -10.15 -5.43
C LEU A 140 -14.95 -8.91 -4.75
N VAL A 141 -14.80 -7.73 -5.34
CA VAL A 141 -15.41 -6.51 -4.82
C VAL A 141 -16.93 -6.61 -4.79
N ASN A 142 -17.54 -7.05 -5.89
CA ASN A 142 -18.99 -7.19 -6.00
C ASN A 142 -19.53 -8.17 -4.95
N THR A 143 -18.85 -9.31 -4.71
CA THR A 143 -19.24 -10.26 -3.67
C THR A 143 -19.41 -9.61 -2.29
N HIS A 144 -18.54 -8.67 -1.92
CA HIS A 144 -18.67 -7.94 -0.67
C HIS A 144 -19.79 -6.89 -0.73
N LEU A 145 -19.93 -6.19 -1.85
CA LEU A 145 -20.89 -5.09 -2.00
C LEU A 145 -22.34 -5.58 -2.12
N ASP A 146 -22.57 -6.77 -2.64
CA ASP A 146 -23.92 -7.34 -2.79
C ASP A 146 -24.63 -7.52 -1.43
N GLU A 147 -23.86 -7.71 -0.36
CA GLU A 147 -24.35 -7.80 1.01
C GLU A 147 -24.55 -6.41 1.66
N LEU A 148 -24.00 -5.35 1.10
CA LEU A 148 -23.95 -3.99 1.65
C LEU A 148 -24.92 -3.02 0.92
N LYS A 149 -26.21 -3.34 0.90
CA LYS A 149 -27.21 -2.51 0.20
C LYS A 149 -27.19 -1.06 0.68
N GLY A 150 -27.07 -0.13 -0.28
CA GLY A 150 -27.05 1.30 0.00
C GLY A 150 -25.67 1.84 0.39
N HIS A 151 -24.60 1.07 0.18
CA HIS A 151 -23.22 1.52 0.38
C HIS A 151 -22.89 2.79 -0.41
N LYS A 152 -21.85 3.51 0.03
CA LYS A 152 -21.30 4.72 -0.60
C LYS A 152 -19.92 4.48 -1.21
N ILE A 153 -19.47 3.23 -1.27
CA ILE A 153 -18.19 2.86 -1.85
C ILE A 153 -18.27 3.00 -3.37
N GLU A 154 -17.33 3.72 -3.97
CA GLU A 154 -17.14 3.80 -5.41
C GLU A 154 -16.25 2.66 -5.89
N VAL A 155 -16.52 2.14 -7.08
CA VAL A 155 -15.70 1.10 -7.72
C VAL A 155 -15.26 1.59 -9.08
N LEU A 156 -13.96 1.76 -9.27
CA LEU A 156 -13.36 2.29 -10.50
C LEU A 156 -12.44 1.25 -11.13
N LEU A 157 -12.96 0.46 -12.06
CA LEU A 157 -12.18 -0.54 -12.80
C LEU A 157 -11.06 0.13 -13.59
N SER A 158 -9.81 -0.14 -13.22
CA SER A 158 -8.65 0.42 -13.92
C SER A 158 -7.42 -0.46 -13.75
N LYS A 159 -6.80 -0.88 -14.85
CA LYS A 159 -5.52 -1.60 -14.81
C LYS A 159 -4.42 -0.81 -14.10
N LYS A 160 -4.46 0.51 -14.22
CA LYS A 160 -3.57 1.47 -13.56
C LYS A 160 -4.35 2.77 -13.39
N PRO A 161 -4.97 3.02 -12.22
CA PRO A 161 -5.62 4.29 -12.00
C PRO A 161 -4.62 5.43 -12.10
N PRO A 162 -5.03 6.61 -12.58
CA PRO A 162 -4.22 7.80 -12.46
C PRO A 162 -3.96 8.08 -10.98
N PHE A 163 -2.76 7.75 -10.53
CA PHE A 163 -2.31 7.95 -9.14
C PHE A 163 -1.18 8.98 -9.15
N THR A 164 -1.32 10.03 -8.36
CA THR A 164 -0.28 11.02 -8.13
C THR A 164 0.23 10.87 -6.70
N LEU A 165 1.56 10.72 -6.56
CA LEU A 165 2.22 10.63 -5.25
C LEU A 165 1.92 11.89 -4.43
N ALA A 166 1.54 11.73 -3.17
CA ALA A 166 1.46 12.84 -2.24
C ALA A 166 2.86 13.31 -1.81
N GLU A 167 2.91 14.50 -1.27
CA GLU A 167 4.14 15.16 -0.85
C GLU A 167 4.88 14.32 0.21
N GLU A 168 6.20 14.41 0.24
CA GLU A 168 7.09 13.59 1.08
C GLU A 168 6.71 13.59 2.57
N TYR A 169 6.23 14.73 3.08
CA TYR A 169 5.84 14.84 4.49
C TYR A 169 4.58 14.03 4.86
N HIS A 170 3.86 13.52 3.87
CA HIS A 170 2.72 12.62 4.07
C HIS A 170 3.11 11.14 4.11
N GLN A 171 4.27 10.77 3.55
CA GLN A 171 4.70 9.38 3.46
C GLN A 171 5.15 8.83 4.82
N ASN A 172 4.88 7.55 5.07
CA ASN A 172 5.27 6.83 6.29
C ASN A 172 4.84 7.54 7.59
N TYR A 173 3.67 8.20 7.54
CA TYR A 173 3.26 9.13 8.60
C TYR A 173 3.21 8.46 9.97
N VAL A 174 2.57 7.29 10.08
CA VAL A 174 2.42 6.56 11.36
C VAL A 174 3.75 6.00 11.84
N ALA A 175 4.57 5.44 10.94
CA ALA A 175 5.89 4.92 11.28
C ALA A 175 6.80 6.03 11.83
N ARG A 176 6.82 7.19 11.17
CA ARG A 176 7.58 8.37 11.63
C ARG A 176 7.09 8.90 12.98
N LEU A 177 5.77 8.91 13.20
CA LEU A 177 5.18 9.30 14.48
C LEU A 177 5.61 8.36 15.62
N LEU A 178 5.61 7.04 15.37
CA LEU A 178 6.05 6.02 16.34
C LEU A 178 7.54 6.13 16.64
N ASN A 179 8.36 6.52 15.67
CA ASN A 179 9.79 6.78 15.83
C ASN A 179 10.08 8.12 16.55
N GLY A 180 9.05 8.86 16.97
CA GLY A 180 9.19 10.12 17.69
C GLY A 180 9.55 11.33 16.82
N GLU A 181 9.48 11.20 15.50
CA GLU A 181 9.75 12.29 14.57
C GLU A 181 8.72 13.43 14.70
N ASN A 182 9.12 14.60 14.22
CA ASN A 182 8.23 15.75 14.16
C ASN A 182 7.41 15.71 12.87
N VAL A 183 6.25 15.05 12.93
CA VAL A 183 5.30 15.00 11.82
C VAL A 183 4.31 16.16 11.86
N VAL A 184 3.74 16.51 10.69
CA VAL A 184 2.66 17.50 10.59
C VAL A 184 1.43 17.02 11.35
N ASN A 185 0.68 17.96 11.94
CA ASN A 185 -0.55 17.65 12.69
C ASN A 185 -0.41 16.46 13.67
N LYS A 186 0.63 16.47 14.49
CA LYS A 186 0.98 15.39 15.43
C LYS A 186 -0.17 14.99 16.36
N SER A 187 -1.03 15.96 16.73
CA SER A 187 -2.23 15.71 17.54
C SER A 187 -3.21 14.77 16.83
N TYR A 188 -3.42 14.95 15.54
CA TYR A 188 -4.25 14.04 14.74
C TYR A 188 -3.67 12.62 14.74
N GLY A 189 -2.37 12.49 14.58
CA GLY A 189 -1.68 11.19 14.62
C GLY A 189 -1.96 10.43 15.90
N TYR A 190 -1.81 11.07 17.06
CA TYR A 190 -2.06 10.45 18.36
C TYR A 190 -3.54 10.17 18.63
N ASN A 191 -4.44 11.04 18.20
CA ASN A 191 -5.86 10.96 18.55
C ASN A 191 -6.70 10.17 17.53
N VAL A 192 -6.22 10.01 16.30
CA VAL A 192 -6.96 9.36 15.21
C VAL A 192 -6.17 8.22 14.57
N SER A 193 -4.99 8.49 14.02
CA SER A 193 -4.27 7.49 13.21
C SER A 193 -3.80 6.29 14.04
N LEU A 194 -3.18 6.50 15.19
CA LEU A 194 -2.74 5.41 16.07
C LEU A 194 -3.90 4.60 16.65
N PRO A 195 -5.00 5.21 17.15
CA PRO A 195 -6.16 4.45 17.59
C PRO A 195 -6.78 3.58 16.49
N ARG A 196 -6.93 4.08 15.26
CA ARG A 196 -7.46 3.30 14.13
C ARG A 196 -6.55 2.12 13.78
N ARG A 197 -5.23 2.36 13.69
CA ARG A 197 -4.25 1.29 13.48
C ARG A 197 -4.33 0.21 14.59
N LYS A 198 -4.39 0.64 15.85
CA LYS A 198 -4.53 -0.29 16.98
C LYS A 198 -5.84 -1.09 16.91
N GLU A 199 -6.95 -0.44 16.62
CA GLU A 199 -8.25 -1.10 16.46
C GLU A 199 -8.21 -2.17 15.36
N PHE A 200 -7.58 -1.86 14.23
CA PHE A 200 -7.36 -2.85 13.16
C PHE A 200 -6.54 -4.03 13.64
N ILE A 201 -5.38 -3.81 14.26
CA ILE A 201 -4.50 -4.87 14.77
C ILE A 201 -5.25 -5.80 15.73
N ASP A 202 -6.05 -5.23 16.63
CA ASP A 202 -6.78 -5.98 17.65
C ASP A 202 -7.93 -6.83 17.09
N LYS A 203 -8.49 -6.47 15.93
CA LYS A 203 -9.72 -7.07 15.39
C LYS A 203 -9.55 -7.85 14.10
N THR A 204 -8.46 -7.60 13.35
CA THR A 204 -8.29 -8.22 12.02
C THR A 204 -8.06 -9.72 12.09
N LYS A 205 -8.57 -10.44 11.09
CA LYS A 205 -8.26 -11.85 10.82
C LYS A 205 -7.16 -12.02 9.77
N VAL A 206 -6.76 -10.93 9.12
CA VAL A 206 -5.68 -10.93 8.15
C VAL A 206 -4.34 -11.10 8.89
N ARG A 207 -3.43 -11.86 8.30
CA ARG A 207 -2.11 -12.09 8.88
C ARG A 207 -1.31 -10.79 8.96
N LEU A 208 -0.85 -10.46 10.16
CA LEU A 208 0.00 -9.30 10.40
C LEU A 208 1.49 -9.64 10.32
N LYS A 209 2.33 -8.63 10.10
CA LYS A 209 3.78 -8.72 10.29
C LYS A 209 4.06 -9.04 11.75
N GLN A 210 5.06 -9.89 11.98
CA GLN A 210 5.56 -10.09 13.35
C GLN A 210 6.39 -8.85 13.71
N VAL A 211 6.03 -8.20 14.80
CA VAL A 211 6.86 -7.16 15.42
C VAL A 211 8.01 -7.89 16.12
N ASN A 212 9.24 -7.73 15.60
CA ASN A 212 10.45 -8.22 16.26
C ASN A 212 10.85 -7.29 17.40
#